data_b5881f56305b8aa89c05747cd46c76af
#
_entry.id   b5881f56305b8aa89c05747cd46c76af
#
_cell.length_a   1.000
_cell.length_b   1.000
_cell.length_c   1.000
_cell.angle_alpha   90.00
_cell.angle_beta   90.00
_cell.angle_gamma   90.00
#
_symmetry.space_group_name_H-M   'P 1'
#
loop_
_entity.id
_entity.type
_entity.pdbx_description
1 polymer ?
#
loop_
_entity_poly.entity_id
_entity_poly.type
_entity_poly.pdbx_seq_one_letter_code
_entity_poly.pdbx_strand_id
1 'polypeptide(L)'
;MKTITKLMTVAAAVIALMYSTTANAQTTKPGGWSLSIGIEPGIPTGNATDISSFEIGATGRLEYNASANLALMFTAGYYDFMGKPSALDANVKYTSLEMVPAKVGVKYYVAPMFYIDGEAGFGFDMNYQNHTKLIVSGGAGYAGNMWDIGVRYENFSGQSNSFGLLGLRAAYSFGL
;
A
#
# COMPACT_ATOMS: atom_id res chain seq x y z
N MET A 1 18.03 17.78 6.87
CA MET A 1 17.02 18.59 7.61
C MET A 1 15.78 18.94 6.77
N LYS A 2 15.89 19.34 5.48
CA LYS A 2 14.72 19.72 4.63
C LYS A 2 13.73 18.58 4.37
N THR A 3 14.17 17.32 4.34
CA THR A 3 13.33 16.15 4.07
C THR A 3 12.46 15.78 5.28
N ILE A 4 13.04 15.83 6.48
CA ILE A 4 12.31 15.53 7.74
C ILE A 4 11.21 16.57 7.97
N THR A 5 11.51 17.87 7.69
CA THR A 5 10.51 18.93 7.83
C THR A 5 9.34 18.74 6.86
N LYS A 6 9.60 18.31 5.62
CA LYS A 6 8.53 17.99 4.65
C LYS A 6 7.68 16.80 5.10
N LEU A 7 8.31 15.74 5.63
CA LEU A 7 7.58 14.59 6.18
C LEU A 7 6.70 14.98 7.37
N MET A 8 7.22 15.81 8.29
CA MET A 8 6.46 16.31 9.44
C MET A 8 5.29 17.20 9.02
N THR A 9 5.44 18.00 7.97
CA THR A 9 4.36 18.85 7.44
C THR A 9 3.26 18.01 6.82
N VAL A 10 3.60 16.97 6.07
CA VAL A 10 2.63 16.03 5.48
C VAL A 10 1.91 15.25 6.60
N ALA A 11 2.64 14.76 7.59
CA ALA A 11 2.05 14.06 8.74
C ALA A 11 1.10 14.98 9.54
N ALA A 12 1.48 16.25 9.77
CA ALA A 12 0.64 17.23 10.45
C ALA A 12 -0.64 17.58 9.64
N ALA A 13 -0.53 17.68 8.32
CA ALA A 13 -1.68 17.92 7.44
C ALA A 13 -2.65 16.72 7.46
N VAL A 14 -2.14 15.50 7.46
CA VAL A 14 -2.94 14.28 7.58
C VAL A 14 -3.64 14.23 8.94
N ILE A 15 -2.94 14.53 10.02
CA ILE A 15 -3.51 14.58 11.38
C ILE A 15 -4.60 15.67 11.47
N ALA A 16 -4.38 16.85 10.85
CA ALA A 16 -5.38 17.93 10.83
C ALA A 16 -6.66 17.53 10.07
N LEU A 17 -6.53 16.78 8.96
CA LEU A 17 -7.65 16.21 8.23
C LEU A 17 -8.42 15.18 9.08
N MET A 18 -7.74 14.43 9.96
CA MET A 18 -8.38 13.47 10.87
C MET A 18 -9.29 14.12 11.90
N TYR A 19 -8.98 15.34 12.36
CA TYR A 19 -9.80 16.06 13.33
C TYR A 19 -11.01 16.78 12.73
N SER A 20 -11.05 16.98 11.41
CA SER A 20 -12.12 17.73 10.74
C SER A 20 -13.32 16.87 10.30
N THR A 21 -13.22 15.56 10.35
CA THR A 21 -14.29 14.65 9.91
C THR A 21 -14.95 13.99 11.12
N THR A 22 -16.20 14.33 11.40
CA THR A 22 -17.09 13.50 12.23
C THR A 22 -17.35 12.20 11.47
N ALA A 23 -16.65 11.15 11.87
CA ALA A 23 -16.59 9.87 11.20
C ALA A 23 -17.97 9.17 11.16
N ASN A 24 -18.66 9.35 10.07
CA ASN A 24 -19.68 8.41 9.63
C ASN A 24 -19.06 7.55 8.51
N ALA A 25 -18.12 6.71 8.88
CA ALA A 25 -17.54 5.72 7.98
C ALA A 25 -18.59 4.60 7.70
N GLN A 26 -19.59 4.94 6.91
CA GLN A 26 -20.46 3.92 6.32
C GLN A 26 -19.93 3.60 4.94
N THR A 27 -19.26 2.48 4.85
CA THR A 27 -18.47 1.96 3.73
C THR A 27 -19.27 1.66 2.45
N THR A 28 -20.56 1.95 2.37
CA THR A 28 -21.39 1.48 1.26
C THR A 28 -22.44 2.48 0.74
N LYS A 29 -22.34 3.76 1.07
CA LYS A 29 -23.22 4.74 0.42
C LYS A 29 -22.68 5.04 -0.98
N PRO A 30 -23.41 4.74 -2.06
CA PRO A 30 -23.04 5.17 -3.40
C PRO A 30 -22.77 6.67 -3.44
N GLY A 31 -21.69 7.08 -4.13
CA GLY A 31 -21.25 8.47 -4.22
C GLY A 31 -20.41 8.97 -3.04
N GLY A 32 -20.19 8.16 -2.01
CA GLY A 32 -19.34 8.51 -0.87
C GLY A 32 -17.85 8.34 -1.15
N TRP A 33 -17.04 9.20 -0.54
CA TRP A 33 -15.60 9.11 -0.52
C TRP A 33 -15.12 8.62 0.84
N SER A 34 -14.04 7.85 0.84
CA SER A 34 -13.35 7.49 2.07
C SER A 34 -11.84 7.56 1.87
N LEU A 35 -11.13 7.88 2.94
CA LEU A 35 -9.68 7.87 3.01
C LEU A 35 -9.25 6.83 4.04
N SER A 36 -8.32 5.96 3.70
CA SER A 36 -7.73 5.04 4.67
C SER A 36 -6.22 5.20 4.73
N ILE A 37 -5.67 5.03 5.93
CA ILE A 37 -4.23 5.03 6.17
C ILE A 37 -3.89 3.72 6.87
N GLY A 38 -2.90 3.01 6.36
CA GLY A 38 -2.56 1.69 6.86
C GLY A 38 -1.09 1.34 6.75
N ILE A 39 -0.77 0.27 7.45
CA ILE A 39 0.51 -0.42 7.34
C ILE A 39 0.34 -1.68 6.50
N GLU A 40 1.38 -2.05 5.80
CA GLU A 40 1.40 -3.17 4.88
C GLU A 40 2.67 -3.98 5.05
N PRO A 41 2.73 -4.85 6.09
CA PRO A 41 3.82 -5.81 6.20
C PRO A 41 3.70 -6.89 5.14
N GLY A 42 4.84 -7.31 4.56
CA GLY A 42 4.86 -8.30 3.51
C GLY A 42 6.11 -9.17 3.47
N ILE A 43 5.96 -10.31 2.79
CA ILE A 43 7.04 -11.26 2.55
C ILE A 43 7.31 -11.28 1.05
N PRO A 44 8.48 -10.85 0.60
CA PRO A 44 8.89 -10.96 -0.79
C PRO A 44 8.91 -12.41 -1.27
N THR A 45 8.56 -12.63 -2.53
CA THR A 45 8.55 -13.95 -3.17
C THR A 45 9.31 -13.91 -4.50
N GLY A 46 9.74 -15.07 -4.99
CA GLY A 46 10.55 -15.16 -6.21
C GLY A 46 11.95 -14.60 -6.02
N ASN A 47 12.48 -13.91 -7.02
CA ASN A 47 13.88 -13.44 -7.03
C ASN A 47 14.23 -12.45 -5.91
N ALA A 48 13.25 -11.78 -5.29
CA ALA A 48 13.52 -10.88 -4.18
C ALA A 48 13.82 -11.61 -2.87
N THR A 49 13.50 -12.90 -2.75
CA THR A 49 13.83 -13.69 -1.55
C THR A 49 15.32 -13.81 -1.29
N ASP A 50 16.16 -13.65 -2.32
CA ASP A 50 17.62 -13.76 -2.18
C ASP A 50 18.22 -12.52 -1.50
N ILE A 51 17.59 -11.36 -1.66
CA ILE A 51 18.10 -10.06 -1.20
C ILE A 51 17.30 -9.44 -0.06
N SER A 52 16.00 -9.78 0.06
CA SER A 52 15.11 -9.26 1.11
C SER A 52 14.31 -10.38 1.75
N SER A 53 14.07 -10.27 3.06
CA SER A 53 13.27 -11.25 3.82
C SER A 53 11.92 -10.68 4.25
N PHE A 54 11.80 -9.38 4.30
CA PHE A 54 10.63 -8.70 4.83
C PHE A 54 10.48 -7.33 4.20
N GLU A 55 9.23 -6.93 3.99
CA GLU A 55 8.87 -5.59 3.56
C GLU A 55 7.94 -4.99 4.60
N ILE A 56 8.07 -3.70 4.81
CA ILE A 56 7.10 -2.91 5.56
C ILE A 56 6.73 -1.68 4.75
N GLY A 57 5.42 -1.52 4.54
CA GLY A 57 4.86 -0.36 3.86
C GLY A 57 3.95 0.48 4.75
N ALA A 58 3.82 1.73 4.37
CA ALA A 58 2.78 2.63 4.87
C ALA A 58 2.07 3.25 3.66
N THR A 59 0.75 3.13 3.60
CA THR A 59 -0.05 3.58 2.45
C THR A 59 -1.25 4.41 2.87
N GLY A 60 -1.57 5.39 2.03
CA GLY A 60 -2.86 6.07 1.99
C GLY A 60 -3.67 5.58 0.80
N ARG A 61 -4.96 5.33 0.99
CA ARG A 61 -5.88 4.91 -0.05
C ARG A 61 -7.11 5.81 -0.03
N LEU A 62 -7.40 6.42 -1.17
CA LEU A 62 -8.63 7.15 -1.43
C LEU A 62 -9.59 6.21 -2.17
N GLU A 63 -10.81 6.08 -1.70
CA GLU A 63 -11.84 5.24 -2.30
C GLU A 63 -13.07 6.08 -2.64
N TYR A 64 -13.65 5.81 -3.80
CA TYR A 64 -14.92 6.37 -4.25
C TYR A 64 -15.91 5.23 -4.49
N ASN A 65 -16.99 5.21 -3.74
CA ASN A 65 -18.05 4.20 -3.87
C ASN A 65 -18.90 4.49 -5.10
N ALA A 66 -18.57 3.90 -6.24
CA ALA A 66 -19.30 4.08 -7.50
C ALA A 66 -20.68 3.42 -7.46
N SER A 67 -20.83 2.34 -6.69
CA SER A 67 -22.12 1.70 -6.42
C SER A 67 -22.10 1.03 -5.02
N ALA A 68 -23.19 0.38 -4.65
CA ALA A 68 -23.29 -0.32 -3.38
C ALA A 68 -22.21 -1.43 -3.21
N ASN A 69 -21.74 -2.00 -4.33
CA ASN A 69 -20.82 -3.13 -4.31
C ASN A 69 -19.48 -2.84 -4.98
N LEU A 70 -19.30 -1.65 -5.59
CA LEU A 70 -18.11 -1.31 -6.35
C LEU A 70 -17.52 0.01 -5.88
N ALA A 71 -16.24 0.00 -5.53
CA ALA A 71 -15.47 1.19 -5.25
C ALA A 71 -14.27 1.30 -6.20
N LEU A 72 -13.95 2.53 -6.61
CA LEU A 72 -12.72 2.88 -7.30
C LEU A 72 -11.69 3.29 -6.26
N MET A 73 -10.43 2.91 -6.47
CA MET A 73 -9.36 3.15 -5.51
C MET A 73 -8.18 3.87 -6.15
N PHE A 74 -7.57 4.75 -5.38
CA PHE A 74 -6.23 5.28 -5.62
C PHE A 74 -5.39 5.06 -4.36
N THR A 75 -4.27 4.34 -4.49
CA THR A 75 -3.36 4.01 -3.39
C THR A 75 -1.99 4.58 -3.67
N ALA A 76 -1.42 5.29 -2.69
CA ALA A 76 -0.04 5.75 -2.73
C ALA A 76 0.61 5.56 -1.36
N GLY A 77 1.93 5.41 -1.33
CA GLY A 77 2.61 5.16 -0.07
C GLY A 77 4.11 5.04 -0.19
N TYR A 78 4.68 4.31 0.73
CA TYR A 78 6.11 4.03 0.81
C TYR A 78 6.32 2.59 1.25
N TYR A 79 7.19 1.87 0.53
CA TYR A 79 7.60 0.51 0.81
C TYR A 79 9.10 0.46 1.09
N ASP A 80 9.49 -0.23 2.14
CA ASP A 80 10.88 -0.53 2.49
C ASP A 80 11.09 -2.04 2.52
N PHE A 81 11.84 -2.55 1.56
CA PHE A 81 12.25 -3.93 1.47
C PHE A 81 13.57 -4.10 2.22
N MET A 82 13.52 -4.69 3.41
CA MET A 82 14.67 -4.85 4.29
C MET A 82 15.69 -5.83 3.71
N GLY A 83 16.90 -5.34 3.44
CA GLY A 83 18.01 -6.14 2.92
C GLY A 83 18.46 -7.23 3.87
N LYS A 84 18.70 -8.43 3.35
CA LYS A 84 19.29 -9.55 4.08
C LYS A 84 20.79 -9.34 4.30
N PRO A 85 21.40 -9.99 5.33
CA PRO A 85 22.84 -10.16 5.39
C PRO A 85 23.33 -10.93 4.15
N SER A 86 24.48 -10.54 3.61
CA SER A 86 25.10 -11.27 2.49
C SER A 86 25.46 -12.69 2.90
N ALA A 87 25.22 -13.66 2.01
CA ALA A 87 25.62 -15.05 2.24
C ALA A 87 27.15 -15.25 2.28
N LEU A 88 27.92 -14.28 1.74
CA LEU A 88 29.38 -14.33 1.70
C LEU A 88 30.03 -13.68 2.91
N ASP A 89 29.38 -12.70 3.53
CA ASP A 89 29.85 -12.04 4.74
C ASP A 89 28.66 -11.51 5.54
N ALA A 90 28.42 -12.07 6.70
CA ALA A 90 27.31 -11.71 7.59
C ALA A 90 27.37 -10.26 8.11
N ASN A 91 28.53 -9.60 8.02
CA ASN A 91 28.68 -8.19 8.38
C ASN A 91 28.27 -7.23 7.25
N VAL A 92 28.09 -7.75 6.03
CA VAL A 92 27.63 -6.96 4.86
C VAL A 92 26.16 -7.24 4.64
N LYS A 93 25.32 -6.20 4.72
CA LYS A 93 23.89 -6.29 4.38
C LYS A 93 23.65 -5.75 2.97
N TYR A 94 22.75 -6.38 2.24
CA TYR A 94 22.22 -5.79 1.02
C TYR A 94 21.53 -4.46 1.34
N THR A 95 21.66 -3.49 0.44
CA THR A 95 20.97 -2.21 0.57
C THR A 95 19.45 -2.43 0.51
N SER A 96 18.71 -1.82 1.43
CA SER A 96 17.24 -1.82 1.37
C SER A 96 16.76 -1.21 0.05
N LEU A 97 15.72 -1.79 -0.52
CA LEU A 97 15.03 -1.20 -1.67
C LEU A 97 13.86 -0.37 -1.16
N GLU A 98 13.95 0.92 -1.37
CA GLU A 98 12.92 1.89 -1.00
C GLU A 98 12.10 2.29 -2.23
N MET A 99 10.77 2.21 -2.14
CA MET A 99 9.90 2.43 -3.28
C MET A 99 8.66 3.25 -2.90
N VAL A 100 8.27 4.17 -3.78
CA VAL A 100 7.00 4.91 -3.68
C VAL A 100 6.01 4.33 -4.68
N PRO A 101 5.05 3.50 -4.23
CA PRO A 101 3.98 2.99 -5.08
C PRO A 101 2.92 4.07 -5.34
N ALA A 102 2.38 4.08 -6.57
CA ALA A 102 1.18 4.81 -6.94
C ALA A 102 0.32 3.90 -7.82
N LYS A 103 -0.85 3.50 -7.31
CA LYS A 103 -1.72 2.48 -7.92
C LYS A 103 -3.15 2.98 -8.02
N VAL A 104 -3.85 2.53 -9.05
CA VAL A 104 -5.30 2.68 -9.19
C VAL A 104 -5.94 1.31 -9.28
N GLY A 105 -7.17 1.17 -8.85
CA GLY A 105 -7.83 -0.12 -8.88
C GLY A 105 -9.30 -0.07 -8.54
N VAL A 106 -9.83 -1.26 -8.39
CA VAL A 106 -11.25 -1.49 -8.07
C VAL A 106 -11.35 -2.44 -6.88
N LYS A 107 -12.34 -2.18 -6.02
CA LYS A 107 -12.73 -3.03 -4.90
C LYS A 107 -14.18 -3.46 -5.14
N TYR A 108 -14.43 -4.75 -5.10
CA TYR A 108 -15.76 -5.31 -5.25
C TYR A 108 -16.20 -6.07 -3.99
N TYR A 109 -17.29 -5.63 -3.39
CA TYR A 109 -17.87 -6.28 -2.22
C TYR A 109 -18.70 -7.51 -2.63
N VAL A 110 -18.16 -8.70 -2.33
CA VAL A 110 -18.79 -10.01 -2.61
C VAL A 110 -19.83 -10.37 -1.56
N ALA A 111 -19.72 -9.80 -0.35
CA ALA A 111 -20.67 -9.89 0.74
C ALA A 111 -20.57 -8.63 1.62
N PRO A 112 -21.51 -8.37 2.54
CA PRO A 112 -21.36 -7.28 3.51
C PRO A 112 -20.00 -7.37 4.20
N MET A 113 -19.19 -6.29 4.12
CA MET A 113 -17.84 -6.17 4.70
C MET A 113 -16.73 -7.02 4.07
N PHE A 114 -17.03 -8.01 3.21
CA PHE A 114 -16.01 -8.82 2.52
C PHE A 114 -15.84 -8.37 1.08
N TYR A 115 -14.60 -8.19 0.67
CA TYR A 115 -14.26 -7.71 -0.67
C TYR A 115 -13.16 -8.52 -1.33
N ILE A 116 -13.10 -8.41 -2.64
CA ILE A 116 -11.93 -8.67 -3.46
C ILE A 116 -11.49 -7.37 -4.11
N ASP A 117 -10.20 -7.21 -4.36
CA ASP A 117 -9.67 -6.04 -5.01
C ASP A 117 -8.62 -6.37 -6.07
N GLY A 118 -8.41 -5.41 -6.98
CA GLY A 118 -7.34 -5.44 -7.95
C GLY A 118 -6.83 -4.04 -8.19
N GLU A 119 -5.50 -3.88 -8.18
CA GLU A 119 -4.84 -2.60 -8.43
C GLU A 119 -3.73 -2.78 -9.45
N ALA A 120 -3.48 -1.73 -10.23
CA ALA A 120 -2.33 -1.63 -11.12
C ALA A 120 -1.72 -0.23 -11.04
N GLY A 121 -0.42 -0.13 -11.20
CA GLY A 121 0.28 1.14 -11.09
C GLY A 121 1.78 1.00 -11.22
N PHE A 122 2.49 1.96 -10.66
CA PHE A 122 3.94 2.01 -10.75
C PHE A 122 4.55 2.20 -9.36
N GLY A 123 5.71 1.59 -9.16
CA GLY A 123 6.58 1.80 -8.02
C GLY A 123 7.84 2.51 -8.47
N PHE A 124 8.09 3.67 -7.89
CA PHE A 124 9.25 4.51 -8.17
C PHE A 124 10.33 4.20 -7.16
N ASP A 125 11.49 3.70 -7.64
CA ASP A 125 12.65 3.41 -6.81
C ASP A 125 13.29 4.71 -6.32
N MET A 126 13.53 4.82 -5.01
CA MET A 126 14.12 6.00 -4.39
C MET A 126 15.65 5.95 -4.34
N ASN A 127 16.23 4.76 -4.42
CA ASN A 127 17.68 4.56 -4.31
C ASN A 127 18.38 4.63 -5.66
N TYR A 128 17.69 4.27 -6.74
CA TYR A 128 18.22 4.30 -8.10
C TYR A 128 17.38 5.22 -8.98
N GLN A 129 17.95 6.32 -9.44
CA GLN A 129 17.24 7.25 -10.34
C GLN A 129 16.82 6.54 -11.63
N ASN A 130 15.56 6.77 -12.05
CA ASN A 130 14.94 6.23 -13.25
C ASN A 130 14.58 4.72 -13.25
N HIS A 131 14.57 4.07 -12.09
CA HIS A 131 14.02 2.72 -12.02
C HIS A 131 12.55 2.77 -11.60
N THR A 132 11.70 2.32 -12.49
CA THR A 132 10.26 2.21 -12.25
C THR A 132 9.83 0.78 -12.50
N LYS A 133 9.03 0.23 -11.58
CA LYS A 133 8.43 -1.11 -11.74
C LYS A 133 6.94 -0.99 -11.94
N LEU A 134 6.40 -1.75 -12.88
CA LEU A 134 4.97 -1.96 -12.98
C LEU A 134 4.53 -2.84 -11.80
N ILE A 135 3.51 -2.41 -11.07
CA ILE A 135 2.90 -3.16 -9.98
C ILE A 135 1.52 -3.59 -10.42
N VAL A 136 1.24 -4.88 -10.32
CA VAL A 136 -0.12 -5.44 -10.49
C VAL A 136 -0.41 -6.24 -9.23
N SER A 137 -1.54 -5.95 -8.58
CA SER A 137 -1.92 -6.62 -7.35
C SER A 137 -3.36 -7.12 -7.39
N GLY A 138 -3.62 -8.17 -6.63
CA GLY A 138 -4.93 -8.69 -6.35
C GLY A 138 -5.02 -9.14 -4.90
N GLY A 139 -6.16 -8.91 -4.29
CA GLY A 139 -6.37 -9.18 -2.88
C GLY A 139 -7.79 -9.51 -2.50
N ALA A 140 -7.95 -9.83 -1.23
CA ALA A 140 -9.25 -10.00 -0.59
C ALA A 140 -9.16 -9.54 0.87
N GLY A 141 -10.27 -9.05 1.41
CA GLY A 141 -10.25 -8.54 2.77
C GLY A 141 -11.61 -8.29 3.37
N TYR A 142 -11.54 -7.74 4.55
CA TYR A 142 -12.67 -7.32 5.36
C TYR A 142 -12.59 -5.80 5.59
N ALA A 143 -13.61 -5.09 5.18
CA ALA A 143 -13.76 -3.65 5.41
C ALA A 143 -14.95 -3.42 6.35
N GLY A 144 -14.64 -3.16 7.62
CA GLY A 144 -15.62 -2.76 8.63
C GLY A 144 -15.83 -1.25 8.64
N ASN A 145 -16.50 -0.75 9.69
CA ASN A 145 -16.83 0.69 9.79
C ASN A 145 -15.60 1.60 9.84
N MET A 146 -14.52 1.15 10.44
CA MET A 146 -13.29 1.94 10.65
C MET A 146 -12.02 1.18 10.28
N TRP A 147 -12.09 -0.13 10.07
CA TRP A 147 -10.94 -0.98 9.82
C TRP A 147 -11.06 -1.68 8.48
N ASP A 148 -9.99 -1.65 7.72
CA ASP A 148 -9.79 -2.38 6.48
C ASP A 148 -8.61 -3.34 6.68
N ILE A 149 -8.89 -4.64 6.69
CA ILE A 149 -7.89 -5.69 6.90
C ILE A 149 -7.96 -6.63 5.71
N GLY A 150 -6.85 -6.85 5.04
CA GLY A 150 -6.81 -7.70 3.85
C GLY A 150 -5.48 -8.39 3.65
N VAL A 151 -5.51 -9.39 2.78
CA VAL A 151 -4.33 -10.04 2.22
C VAL A 151 -4.26 -9.71 0.75
N ARG A 152 -3.05 -9.53 0.22
CA ARG A 152 -2.86 -9.28 -1.20
C ARG A 152 -1.55 -9.85 -1.71
N TYR A 153 -1.55 -10.14 -2.98
CA TYR A 153 -0.36 -10.49 -3.72
C TYR A 153 -0.08 -9.40 -4.73
N GLU A 154 1.13 -8.87 -4.70
CA GLU A 154 1.61 -7.87 -5.65
C GLU A 154 2.72 -8.47 -6.51
N ASN A 155 2.68 -8.22 -7.80
CA ASN A 155 3.75 -8.55 -8.74
C ASN A 155 4.42 -7.27 -9.21
N PHE A 156 5.72 -7.21 -9.04
CA PHE A 156 6.58 -6.12 -9.48
C PHE A 156 7.33 -6.56 -10.74
N SER A 157 7.05 -5.92 -11.87
CA SER A 157 7.63 -6.25 -13.16
C SER A 157 8.35 -5.04 -13.75
N GLY A 158 9.38 -5.27 -14.56
CA GLY A 158 10.12 -4.24 -15.29
C GLY A 158 11.61 -4.32 -15.02
N GLN A 159 12.39 -3.65 -15.86
CA GLN A 159 13.84 -3.53 -15.90
C GLN A 159 14.60 -4.45 -14.94
N SER A 160 15.06 -5.57 -15.43
CA SER A 160 15.99 -6.54 -14.86
C SER A 160 15.40 -7.72 -14.09
N ASN A 161 14.48 -7.57 -13.15
CA ASN A 161 13.95 -8.70 -12.39
C ASN A 161 12.49 -8.46 -11.97
N SER A 162 11.65 -9.47 -12.16
CA SER A 162 10.30 -9.53 -11.61
C SER A 162 10.33 -10.29 -10.29
N PHE A 163 9.56 -9.82 -9.32
CA PHE A 163 9.38 -10.48 -8.04
C PHE A 163 7.95 -10.26 -7.52
N GLY A 164 7.55 -11.06 -6.56
CA GLY A 164 6.27 -10.93 -5.91
C GLY A 164 6.40 -10.48 -4.47
N LEU A 165 5.28 -10.02 -3.90
CA LEU A 165 5.11 -9.68 -2.50
C LEU A 165 3.77 -10.24 -2.02
N LEU A 166 3.81 -11.08 -0.99
CA LEU A 166 2.61 -11.48 -0.26
C LEU A 166 2.50 -10.56 0.95
N GLY A 167 1.51 -9.68 0.94
CA GLY A 167 1.33 -8.64 1.94
C GLY A 167 0.02 -8.79 2.72
N LEU A 168 0.04 -8.28 3.94
CA LEU A 168 -1.13 -7.97 4.74
C LEU A 168 -1.35 -6.46 4.68
N ARG A 169 -2.62 -6.04 4.75
CA ARG A 169 -2.97 -4.64 4.95
C ARG A 169 -3.78 -4.51 6.23
N ALA A 170 -3.41 -3.59 7.09
CA ALA A 170 -4.22 -3.16 8.22
C ALA A 170 -4.33 -1.63 8.18
N ALA A 171 -5.51 -1.12 7.93
CA ALA A 171 -5.74 0.30 7.73
C ALA A 171 -6.93 0.81 8.54
N TYR A 172 -6.84 2.07 8.94
CA TYR A 172 -7.94 2.81 9.51
C TYR A 172 -8.59 3.69 8.44
N SER A 173 -9.92 3.61 8.32
CA SER A 173 -10.70 4.29 7.29
C SER A 173 -11.52 5.43 7.89
N PHE A 174 -11.53 6.55 7.17
CA PHE A 174 -12.29 7.76 7.47
C PHE A 174 -13.29 7.99 6.33
N GLY A 175 -14.59 8.16 6.65
CA GLY A 175 -15.57 8.67 5.70
C GLY A 175 -15.36 10.18 5.46
N LEU A 176 -15.45 10.63 4.22
CA LEU A 176 -15.34 12.02 3.81
C LEU A 176 -16.69 12.60 3.41
#